data_0e768ad5450ea91dbccb84362f2ce6bc
#
_entry.id   0e768ad5450ea91dbccb84362f2ce6bc
#
_cell.length_a   1.000
_cell.length_b   1.000
_cell.length_c   1.000
_cell.angle_alpha   90.00
_cell.angle_beta   90.00
_cell.angle_gamma   90.00
#
_symmetry.space_group_name_H-M   'P 1'
#
loop_
_entity.id
_entity.type
_entity.pdbx_description
1 polymer ?
#
loop_
_entity_poly.entity_id
_entity_poly.type
_entity_poly.pdbx_seq_one_letter_code
_entity_poly.pdbx_strand_id
1 'polypeptide(L)'
;MTDNWKKVERVQTGVRIDKRILKVLKAVAARHEISLGDLVEGIVLYSFEGKSPFEADTLEFIDQMRAAYGLDLTAEDSHKLAEN
;
A
#
# COMPACT_ATOMS: atom_id res chain seq x y z
N MET A 1 -23.03 21.44 -0.42
CA MET A 1 -22.06 20.43 -0.76
C MET A 1 -22.59 19.05 -0.43
N THR A 2 -22.47 18.14 -1.35
CA THR A 2 -22.91 16.79 -1.14
C THR A 2 -21.77 15.97 -0.57
N ASP A 3 -22.10 15.19 0.41
CA ASP A 3 -21.13 14.37 1.10
C ASP A 3 -21.35 12.93 0.70
N ASN A 4 -20.34 12.32 0.05
CA ASN A 4 -20.39 10.93 -0.38
C ASN A 4 -19.69 9.99 0.61
N TRP A 5 -19.34 10.53 1.77
CA TRP A 5 -18.66 9.74 2.78
C TRP A 5 -19.61 8.67 3.32
N LYS A 6 -19.08 7.48 3.43
CA LYS A 6 -19.81 6.36 4.03
C LYS A 6 -19.26 6.10 5.40
N LYS A 7 -20.15 5.76 6.32
CA LYS A 7 -19.73 5.46 7.68
C LYS A 7 -19.27 4.02 7.75
N VAL A 8 -18.15 3.81 8.41
CA VAL A 8 -17.58 2.49 8.61
C VAL A 8 -17.16 2.36 10.07
N GLU A 9 -17.03 1.13 10.53
CA GLU A 9 -16.49 0.84 11.84
C GLU A 9 -15.09 0.26 11.63
N ARG A 10 -14.06 1.01 12.04
CA ARG A 10 -12.68 0.53 11.94
C ARG A 10 -12.27 -0.14 13.22
N VAL A 11 -11.48 -1.19 13.07
CA VAL A 11 -10.92 -1.91 14.21
C VAL A 11 -9.40 -1.85 14.12
N GLN A 12 -8.76 -1.93 15.27
CA GLN A 12 -7.31 -2.01 15.34
C GLN A 12 -6.90 -3.44 15.01
N THR A 13 -5.95 -3.59 14.09
CA THR A 13 -5.42 -4.90 13.75
C THR A 13 -3.92 -4.79 13.52
N GLY A 14 -3.22 -5.88 13.67
CA GLY A 14 -1.78 -5.91 13.44
C GLY A 14 -1.41 -7.00 12.46
N VAL A 15 -0.45 -6.69 11.60
CA VAL A 15 0.11 -7.65 10.66
C VAL A 15 1.62 -7.52 10.67
N ARG A 16 2.30 -8.60 10.35
CA ARG A 16 3.76 -8.59 10.21
C ARG A 16 4.06 -8.60 8.71
N ILE A 17 4.79 -7.59 8.26
CA ILE A 17 5.17 -7.48 6.85
C ILE A 17 6.63 -7.10 6.76
N ASP A 18 7.22 -7.33 5.59
CA ASP A 18 8.61 -6.95 5.36
C ASP A 18 8.81 -5.47 5.63
N LYS A 19 9.93 -5.15 6.28
CA LYS A 19 10.25 -3.79 6.67
C LYS A 19 10.32 -2.84 5.46
N ARG A 20 10.90 -3.32 4.35
CA ARG A 20 11.05 -2.49 3.15
C ARG A 20 9.72 -2.24 2.47
N ILE A 21 8.83 -3.23 2.48
CA ILE A 21 7.47 -3.04 1.96
C ILE A 21 6.77 -1.94 2.75
N LEU A 22 6.89 -1.98 4.08
CA LEU A 22 6.27 -0.95 4.92
C LEU A 22 6.83 0.43 4.62
N LYS A 23 8.14 0.55 4.40
CA LYS A 23 8.76 1.84 4.07
C LYS A 23 8.20 2.41 2.77
N VAL A 24 8.03 1.58 1.75
CA VAL A 24 7.46 2.03 0.49
C VAL A 24 6.00 2.45 0.68
N LEU A 25 5.22 1.66 1.43
CA LEU A 25 3.83 2.03 1.72
C LEU A 25 3.75 3.38 2.42
N LYS A 26 4.59 3.61 3.42
CA LYS A 26 4.58 4.89 4.14
C LYS A 26 4.96 6.06 3.24
N ALA A 27 5.90 5.85 2.33
CA ALA A 27 6.28 6.89 1.38
C ALA A 27 5.13 7.24 0.44
N VAL A 28 4.39 6.23 -0.03
CA VAL A 28 3.24 6.46 -0.90
C VAL A 28 2.13 7.20 -0.15
N ALA A 29 1.86 6.77 1.08
CA ALA A 29 0.84 7.45 1.90
C ALA A 29 1.21 8.91 2.12
N ALA A 30 2.48 9.21 2.43
CA ALA A 30 2.93 10.58 2.63
C ALA A 30 2.80 11.40 1.36
N ARG A 31 3.12 10.83 0.21
CA ARG A 31 2.99 11.53 -1.07
C ARG A 31 1.55 11.95 -1.34
N HIS A 32 0.60 11.12 -0.98
CA HIS A 32 -0.82 11.39 -1.19
C HIS A 32 -1.47 12.08 0.00
N GLU A 33 -0.71 12.36 1.05
CA GLU A 33 -1.19 13.03 2.26
C GLU A 33 -2.37 12.29 2.90
N ILE A 34 -2.27 10.97 2.93
CA ILE A 34 -3.27 10.11 3.58
C ILE A 34 -2.58 9.24 4.62
N SER A 35 -3.37 8.66 5.50
CA SER A 35 -2.83 7.73 6.50
C SER A 35 -2.47 6.40 5.85
N LEU A 36 -1.61 5.64 6.52
CA LEU A 36 -1.26 4.30 6.05
C LEU A 36 -2.51 3.41 5.96
N GLY A 37 -3.39 3.50 6.95
CA GLY A 37 -4.62 2.72 6.95
C GLY A 37 -5.51 3.05 5.76
N ASP A 38 -5.65 4.33 5.45
CA ASP A 38 -6.43 4.78 4.31
C ASP A 38 -5.83 4.24 2.99
N LEU A 39 -4.51 4.30 2.88
CA LEU A 39 -3.83 3.76 1.69
C LEU A 39 -4.10 2.26 1.55
N VAL A 40 -3.95 1.51 2.64
CA VAL A 40 -4.14 0.05 2.60
C VAL A 40 -5.59 -0.29 2.26
N GLU A 41 -6.55 0.44 2.82
CA GLU A 41 -7.96 0.22 2.47
C GLU A 41 -8.18 0.42 0.98
N GLY A 42 -7.61 1.47 0.41
CA GLY A 42 -7.75 1.74 -1.01
C GLY A 42 -7.15 0.65 -1.87
N ILE A 43 -5.94 0.19 -1.54
CA ILE A 43 -5.29 -0.90 -2.26
C ILE A 43 -6.16 -2.15 -2.23
N VAL A 44 -6.67 -2.50 -1.06
CA VAL A 44 -7.46 -3.71 -0.90
C VAL A 44 -8.77 -3.62 -1.66
N LEU A 45 -9.47 -2.49 -1.57
CA LEU A 45 -10.74 -2.33 -2.27
C LEU A 45 -10.57 -2.43 -3.78
N TYR A 46 -9.55 -1.79 -4.33
CA TYR A 46 -9.25 -1.91 -5.75
C TYR A 46 -8.93 -3.35 -6.13
N SER A 47 -8.10 -4.01 -5.29
CA SER A 47 -7.71 -5.39 -5.56
C SER A 47 -8.90 -6.35 -5.52
N PHE A 48 -9.85 -6.12 -4.61
CA PHE A 48 -11.06 -6.94 -4.53
C PHE A 48 -11.89 -6.86 -5.81
N GLU A 49 -11.81 -5.74 -6.52
CA GLU A 49 -12.53 -5.57 -7.78
C GLU A 49 -11.68 -5.93 -9.00
N GLY A 50 -10.47 -6.44 -8.78
CA GLY A 50 -9.57 -6.79 -9.88
C GLY A 50 -9.00 -5.58 -10.59
N LYS A 51 -8.98 -4.42 -9.93
CA LYS A 51 -8.47 -3.19 -10.52
C LYS A 51 -7.10 -2.86 -9.96
N SER A 52 -6.27 -2.20 -10.77
CA SER A 52 -4.99 -1.69 -10.31
C SER A 52 -5.23 -0.50 -9.37
N PRO A 53 -4.63 -0.51 -8.18
CA PRO A 53 -4.86 0.57 -7.21
C PRO A 53 -4.05 1.84 -7.50
N PHE A 54 -3.11 1.81 -8.42
CA PHE A 54 -2.20 2.94 -8.66
C PHE A 54 -2.22 3.36 -10.10
N GLU A 55 -2.19 4.68 -10.32
CA GLU A 55 -2.02 5.24 -11.64
C GLU A 55 -0.54 5.28 -12.02
N ALA A 56 -0.26 5.61 -13.29
CA ALA A 56 1.08 5.49 -13.84
C ALA A 56 2.12 6.34 -13.08
N ASP A 57 1.77 7.55 -12.68
CA ASP A 57 2.70 8.42 -11.95
C ASP A 57 3.00 7.88 -10.55
N THR A 58 2.03 7.28 -9.90
CA THR A 58 2.25 6.66 -8.60
C THR A 58 3.13 5.41 -8.75
N LEU A 59 2.90 4.61 -9.79
CA LEU A 59 3.75 3.44 -10.05
C LEU A 59 5.20 3.85 -10.28
N GLU A 60 5.43 4.94 -10.98
CA GLU A 60 6.78 5.47 -11.19
C GLU A 60 7.42 5.88 -9.87
N PHE A 61 6.66 6.57 -9.01
CA PHE A 61 7.14 6.93 -7.69
C PHE A 61 7.47 5.68 -6.85
N ILE A 62 6.62 4.66 -6.92
CA ILE A 62 6.85 3.40 -6.21
C ILE A 62 8.16 2.77 -6.67
N ASP A 63 8.43 2.76 -7.98
CA ASP A 63 9.67 2.21 -8.49
C ASP A 63 10.88 2.95 -7.93
N GLN A 64 10.79 4.27 -7.81
CA GLN A 64 11.86 5.07 -7.21
C GLN A 64 12.06 4.72 -5.74
N MET A 65 10.98 4.54 -5.01
CA MET A 65 11.06 4.20 -3.59
C MET A 65 11.55 2.77 -3.37
N ARG A 66 11.16 1.85 -4.23
CA ARG A 66 11.68 0.48 -4.19
C ARG A 66 13.20 0.49 -4.32
N ALA A 67 13.71 1.25 -5.27
CA ALA A 67 15.16 1.38 -5.45
C ALA A 67 15.80 2.03 -4.23
N ALA A 68 15.20 3.10 -3.72
CA ALA A 68 15.75 3.85 -2.60
C ALA A 68 15.85 3.00 -1.32
N TYR A 69 14.86 2.13 -1.09
CA TYR A 69 14.83 1.30 0.13
C TYR A 69 15.36 -0.11 -0.11
N GLY A 70 15.85 -0.40 -1.30
CA GLY A 70 16.37 -1.72 -1.61
C GLY A 70 15.33 -2.81 -1.61
N LEU A 71 14.09 -2.48 -1.97
CA LEU A 71 13.02 -3.46 -2.02
C LEU A 71 13.10 -4.20 -3.36
N ASP A 72 13.65 -5.40 -3.33
CA ASP A 72 13.85 -6.22 -4.51
C ASP A 72 12.85 -7.37 -4.63
N LEU A 73 11.90 -7.44 -3.71
CA LEU A 73 10.84 -8.44 -3.75
C LEU A 73 9.82 -8.07 -4.82
N THR A 74 9.25 -9.10 -5.46
CA THR A 74 8.23 -8.92 -6.49
C THR A 74 7.00 -9.74 -6.13
N ALA A 75 5.95 -9.61 -6.93
CA ALA A 75 4.73 -10.38 -6.72
C ALA A 75 4.98 -11.88 -6.74
N GLU A 76 6.00 -12.32 -7.48
CA GLU A 76 6.34 -13.74 -7.54
C GLU A 76 6.91 -14.27 -6.23
N ASP A 77 7.40 -13.39 -5.38
CA ASP A 77 7.90 -13.77 -4.06
C ASP A 77 6.79 -13.90 -3.02
N SER A 78 5.59 -13.48 -3.38
CA SER A 78 4.45 -13.50 -2.47
C SER A 78 4.22 -14.91 -1.96
N HIS A 79 3.99 -15.03 -0.65
CA HIS A 79 3.78 -16.30 0.04
C HIS A 79 5.01 -17.22 0.09
N LYS A 80 6.17 -16.69 -0.28
CA LYS A 80 7.43 -17.44 -0.27
C LYS A 80 8.48 -16.77 0.60
N LEU A 81 8.07 -15.96 1.55
CA LEU A 81 8.99 -15.19 2.40
C LEU A 81 9.11 -15.86 3.76
N ALA A 82 10.33 -15.89 4.28
CA ALA A 82 10.61 -16.44 5.61
C ALA A 82 11.25 -15.38 6.47
N GLU A 83 10.83 -15.31 7.73
CA GLU A 83 11.46 -14.40 8.70
C GLU A 83 12.76 -14.99 9.22
N ASN A 84 13.72 -14.11 9.47
CA ASN A 84 14.96 -14.49 10.13
C ASN A 84 14.73 -14.65 11.62
#